data_1d7d902edc6f865fa3af627aff10205a
#
_entry.id   1d7d902edc6f865fa3af627aff10205a
#
_cell.length_a   1.000
_cell.length_b   1.000
_cell.length_c   1.000
_cell.angle_alpha   90.00
_cell.angle_beta   90.00
_cell.angle_gamma   90.00
#
_symmetry.space_group_name_H-M   'P 1'
#
loop_
_entity.id
_entity.type
_entity.pdbx_description
1 polymer ?
#
loop_
_entity_poly.entity_id
_entity_poly.type
_entity_poly.pdbx_seq_one_letter_code
_entity_poly.pdbx_strand_id
1 'polypeptide(L)'
;FDGLELTIGHQQVDDGGQRDNSLGFIWGKSNDGTHITLAGNFLDRSALNASERPNLVDNANSSLGSSFISYGEATVDSGPYAGTYAAGQYIPNANCDSYSEGRSIGGILCGFAYGPRFNLVNAEKRLQVYGNVTHDLSNGIEVLGELGFSKNEVTDNPQSPSYPDLTFPVISATHPSNPIGVPLAWLGRPFAFGYPSPLAPRENDTFRVSLSLSGTLYSSWRWDTAVTHSSNEYRAIQPDTIASRLRDAFTGQGGPIGDEYYDPFIPENNSQALYDYLSYNTDSRRTTDLTVIDGVMSGDLIALSSGEMVEIAIGAQIRREGYKTETDDLYEI
;
A
#
# COMPACT_ATOMS: atom_id res chain seq x y z
N PHE A 1 14.94 -33.31 -11.82
CA PHE A 1 16.13 -32.50 -11.52
C PHE A 1 16.85 -33.08 -10.31
N ASP A 2 18.11 -33.40 -10.48
CA ASP A 2 18.99 -33.83 -9.39
C ASP A 2 20.17 -32.86 -9.34
N GLY A 3 20.33 -32.13 -8.24
CA GLY A 3 21.39 -31.17 -8.08
C GLY A 3 21.00 -29.91 -7.35
N LEU A 4 21.89 -28.92 -7.42
CA LEU A 4 21.67 -27.58 -6.86
C LEU A 4 22.08 -26.56 -7.92
N GLU A 5 21.20 -25.61 -8.16
CA GLU A 5 21.46 -24.39 -8.94
C GLU A 5 21.34 -23.17 -8.02
N LEU A 6 22.29 -22.26 -8.15
CA LEU A 6 22.31 -20.99 -7.43
C LEU A 6 22.33 -19.85 -8.45
N THR A 7 21.49 -18.86 -8.23
CA THR A 7 21.42 -17.65 -9.04
C THR A 7 21.67 -16.43 -8.16
N ILE A 8 22.61 -15.58 -8.55
CA ILE A 8 22.88 -14.31 -7.91
C ILE A 8 22.67 -13.22 -8.95
N GLY A 9 21.83 -12.24 -8.64
CA GLY A 9 21.55 -11.11 -9.51
C GLY A 9 21.88 -9.79 -8.83
N HIS A 10 22.46 -8.89 -9.59
CA HIS A 10 22.62 -7.48 -9.23
C HIS A 10 22.22 -6.62 -10.42
N GLN A 11 21.35 -5.66 -10.18
CA GLN A 11 20.91 -4.66 -11.17
C GLN A 11 20.95 -3.29 -10.50
N GLN A 12 21.40 -2.29 -11.24
CA GLN A 12 21.43 -0.91 -10.81
C GLN A 12 21.01 -0.02 -11.97
N VAL A 13 20.29 1.08 -11.69
CA VAL A 13 20.03 2.11 -12.70
C VAL A 13 21.27 2.97 -12.89
N ASP A 14 21.51 3.42 -14.12
CA ASP A 14 22.70 4.22 -14.45
C ASP A 14 22.67 5.60 -13.81
N ASP A 15 21.47 6.14 -13.57
CA ASP A 15 21.24 7.44 -12.97
C ASP A 15 20.22 7.30 -11.83
N GLY A 16 20.66 7.59 -10.60
CA GLY A 16 19.86 7.43 -9.38
C GLY A 16 20.32 6.31 -8.46
N GLY A 17 19.65 6.19 -7.32
CA GLY A 17 20.04 5.29 -6.22
C GLY A 17 19.42 3.90 -6.24
N GLN A 18 18.57 3.58 -7.23
CA GLN A 18 17.85 2.30 -7.23
C GLN A 18 18.76 1.14 -7.62
N ARG A 19 18.72 0.08 -6.81
CA ARG A 19 19.41 -1.18 -7.05
C ARG A 19 18.56 -2.35 -6.60
N ASP A 20 18.70 -3.47 -7.29
CA ASP A 20 18.14 -4.77 -6.94
C ASP A 20 19.26 -5.76 -6.68
N ASN A 21 19.22 -6.44 -5.55
CA ASN A 21 20.06 -7.60 -5.27
C ASN A 21 19.15 -8.81 -5.11
N SER A 22 19.48 -9.89 -5.79
CA SER A 22 18.70 -11.11 -5.70
C SER A 22 19.58 -12.34 -5.49
N LEU A 23 19.03 -13.29 -4.73
CA LEU A 23 19.59 -14.60 -4.52
C LEU A 23 18.49 -15.63 -4.74
N GLY A 24 18.76 -16.57 -5.64
CA GLY A 24 17.86 -17.69 -5.91
C GLY A 24 18.57 -19.01 -5.75
N PHE A 25 17.82 -20.04 -5.38
CA PHE A 25 18.28 -21.42 -5.44
C PHE A 25 17.18 -22.36 -5.89
N ILE A 26 17.53 -23.43 -6.52
CA ILE A 26 16.71 -24.61 -6.72
C ILE A 26 17.57 -25.84 -6.39
N TRP A 27 17.01 -26.72 -5.58
CA TRP A 27 17.62 -28.00 -5.24
C TRP A 27 16.62 -29.11 -5.51
N GLY A 28 17.10 -30.21 -6.09
CA GLY A 28 16.28 -31.37 -6.35
C GLY A 28 17.03 -32.64 -6.06
N LYS A 29 16.26 -33.67 -5.68
CA LYS A 29 16.77 -35.04 -5.48
C LYS A 29 15.73 -36.06 -5.88
N SER A 30 16.15 -37.08 -6.63
CA SER A 30 15.31 -38.23 -7.02
C SER A 30 15.94 -39.51 -6.47
N ASN A 31 15.12 -40.36 -5.84
CA ASN A 31 15.54 -41.66 -5.35
C ASN A 31 14.31 -42.57 -5.16
N ASP A 32 14.37 -43.80 -5.71
CA ASP A 32 13.40 -44.89 -5.49
C ASP A 32 11.91 -44.44 -5.54
N GLY A 33 11.52 -43.79 -6.64
CA GLY A 33 10.15 -43.29 -6.83
C GLY A 33 9.80 -42.06 -6.00
N THR A 34 10.77 -41.46 -5.30
CA THR A 34 10.59 -40.20 -4.57
C THR A 34 11.34 -39.08 -5.27
N HIS A 35 10.66 -37.98 -5.52
CA HIS A 35 11.23 -36.77 -6.10
C HIS A 35 10.98 -35.61 -5.15
N ILE A 36 12.04 -34.89 -4.76
CA ILE A 36 11.95 -33.73 -3.89
C ILE A 36 12.50 -32.53 -4.64
N THR A 37 11.81 -31.41 -4.60
CA THR A 37 12.29 -30.13 -5.10
C THR A 37 12.10 -29.07 -4.03
N LEU A 38 13.13 -28.26 -3.79
CA LEU A 38 13.09 -27.07 -2.97
C LEU A 38 13.59 -25.90 -3.80
N ALA A 39 12.90 -24.79 -3.79
CA ALA A 39 13.28 -23.55 -4.45
C ALA A 39 13.08 -22.37 -3.52
N GLY A 40 13.94 -21.37 -3.65
CA GLY A 40 13.79 -20.14 -2.92
C GLY A 40 14.35 -18.96 -3.70
N ASN A 41 13.78 -17.79 -3.45
CA ASN A 41 14.24 -16.54 -4.01
C ASN A 41 14.16 -15.45 -2.94
N PHE A 42 15.17 -14.61 -2.88
CA PHE A 42 15.23 -13.42 -2.06
C PHE A 42 15.54 -12.22 -2.95
N LEU A 43 14.81 -11.13 -2.77
CA LEU A 43 15.04 -9.82 -3.42
C LEU A 43 15.18 -8.76 -2.34
N ASP A 44 16.21 -7.93 -2.46
CA ASP A 44 16.38 -6.68 -1.72
C ASP A 44 16.52 -5.54 -2.73
N ARG A 45 15.51 -4.70 -2.78
CA ARG A 45 15.38 -3.56 -3.69
C ARG A 45 15.44 -2.26 -2.92
N SER A 46 16.28 -1.31 -3.34
CA SER A 46 16.24 0.06 -2.84
C SER A 46 15.24 0.91 -3.63
N ALA A 47 14.81 2.02 -3.01
CA ALA A 47 13.88 2.95 -3.66
C ALA A 47 14.54 3.70 -4.84
N LEU A 48 13.71 4.11 -5.82
CA LEU A 48 13.97 5.19 -6.75
C LEU A 48 13.03 6.32 -6.42
N ASN A 49 13.57 7.41 -5.88
CA ASN A 49 12.75 8.57 -5.53
C ASN A 49 12.33 9.33 -6.81
N ALA A 50 11.12 9.84 -6.84
CA ALA A 50 10.58 10.60 -7.97
C ALA A 50 11.34 11.91 -8.21
N SER A 51 11.93 12.51 -7.16
CA SER A 51 12.80 13.69 -7.28
C SER A 51 14.06 13.45 -8.13
N GLU A 52 14.49 12.19 -8.28
CA GLU A 52 15.60 11.80 -9.16
C GLU A 52 15.19 11.80 -10.66
N ARG A 53 13.91 11.98 -10.93
CA ARG A 53 13.31 12.02 -12.28
C ARG A 53 12.32 13.17 -12.41
N PRO A 54 12.76 14.44 -12.26
CA PRO A 54 11.85 15.59 -12.18
C PRO A 54 10.90 15.68 -13.38
N ASN A 55 11.35 15.37 -14.59
CA ASN A 55 10.51 15.42 -15.79
C ASN A 55 9.28 14.48 -15.75
N LEU A 56 9.28 13.47 -14.88
CA LEU A 56 8.14 12.55 -14.74
C LEU A 56 7.10 13.04 -13.73
N VAL A 57 7.47 13.99 -12.87
CA VAL A 57 6.64 14.38 -11.70
C VAL A 57 6.28 15.87 -11.68
N ASP A 58 6.77 16.68 -12.62
CA ASP A 58 6.54 18.13 -12.65
C ASP A 58 5.06 18.53 -12.67
N ASN A 59 4.19 17.68 -13.21
CA ASN A 59 2.76 17.92 -13.30
C ASN A 59 1.95 17.28 -12.14
N ALA A 60 2.60 16.60 -11.20
CA ALA A 60 1.92 15.97 -10.08
C ALA A 60 1.69 17.01 -8.96
N ASN A 61 0.67 17.86 -9.15
CA ASN A 61 0.34 18.97 -8.27
C ASN A 61 -1.11 18.87 -7.77
N SER A 62 -1.34 19.34 -6.55
CA SER A 62 -2.67 19.56 -5.98
C SER A 62 -2.93 21.05 -5.87
N SER A 63 -4.15 21.50 -6.12
CA SER A 63 -4.58 22.89 -5.86
C SER A 63 -4.74 23.21 -4.37
N LEU A 64 -4.72 22.18 -3.51
CA LEU A 64 -4.91 22.32 -2.07
C LEU A 64 -3.56 22.17 -1.36
N GLY A 65 -2.76 23.23 -1.36
CA GLY A 65 -1.53 23.35 -0.59
C GLY A 65 -1.76 24.14 0.69
N SER A 66 -1.95 25.45 0.55
CA SER A 66 -2.41 26.36 1.62
C SER A 66 -2.98 27.63 0.98
N SER A 67 -4.27 27.77 1.01
CA SER A 67 -5.01 28.94 0.51
C SER A 67 -6.20 29.21 1.41
N PHE A 68 -6.81 30.38 1.24
CA PHE A 68 -7.92 30.81 2.07
C PHE A 68 -9.05 31.36 1.21
N ILE A 69 -10.30 31.28 1.71
CA ILE A 69 -11.44 32.00 1.14
C ILE A 69 -11.92 32.97 2.21
N SER A 70 -11.99 34.26 1.87
CA SER A 70 -12.52 35.28 2.78
C SER A 70 -14.02 35.16 2.92
N TYR A 71 -14.54 35.18 4.16
CA TYR A 71 -15.99 35.28 4.43
C TYR A 71 -16.47 36.69 4.66
N GLY A 72 -15.60 37.70 4.64
CA GLY A 72 -15.95 39.09 4.80
C GLY A 72 -15.09 40.02 3.95
N GLU A 73 -15.41 41.28 3.93
CA GLU A 73 -14.58 42.30 3.35
C GLU A 73 -13.54 42.75 4.37
N ALA A 74 -12.28 42.90 3.93
CA ALA A 74 -11.18 43.34 4.77
C ALA A 74 -10.19 44.22 4.01
N THR A 75 -9.55 45.14 4.69
CA THR A 75 -8.37 45.89 4.20
C THR A 75 -7.24 45.69 5.20
N VAL A 76 -6.10 45.22 4.69
CA VAL A 76 -4.86 45.01 5.45
C VAL A 76 -3.84 46.02 4.97
N ASP A 77 -3.41 46.90 5.86
CA ASP A 77 -2.60 48.04 5.48
C ASP A 77 -1.11 47.69 5.19
N SER A 78 -0.62 46.61 5.79
CA SER A 78 0.78 46.24 5.67
C SER A 78 1.07 44.75 5.86
N GLY A 79 2.28 44.32 5.53
CA GLY A 79 2.71 42.93 5.68
C GLY A 79 2.47 42.08 4.43
N PRO A 80 2.74 40.76 4.51
CA PRO A 80 2.64 39.85 3.38
C PRO A 80 1.22 39.73 2.76
N TYR A 81 0.20 40.09 3.53
CA TYR A 81 -1.19 40.07 3.13
C TYR A 81 -1.80 41.49 2.94
N ALA A 82 -0.94 42.50 2.71
CA ALA A 82 -1.43 43.87 2.44
C ALA A 82 -2.31 43.91 1.19
N GLY A 83 -3.52 44.50 1.31
CA GLY A 83 -4.47 44.56 0.22
C GLY A 83 -5.91 44.68 0.70
N THR A 84 -6.84 44.77 -0.27
CA THR A 84 -8.29 44.77 -0.01
C THR A 84 -8.88 43.48 -0.53
N TYR A 85 -9.67 42.83 0.30
CA TYR A 85 -10.29 41.52 0.04
C TYR A 85 -11.80 41.66 0.05
N ALA A 86 -12.45 41.03 -0.93
CA ALA A 86 -13.91 40.89 -0.96
C ALA A 86 -14.34 39.57 -0.33
N ALA A 87 -15.59 39.50 0.12
CA ALA A 87 -16.18 38.25 0.54
C ALA A 87 -16.19 37.21 -0.62
N GLY A 88 -15.80 35.97 -0.36
CA GLY A 88 -15.66 34.92 -1.37
C GLY A 88 -14.35 34.93 -2.17
N GLN A 89 -13.48 35.89 -1.93
CA GLN A 89 -12.19 35.98 -2.63
C GLN A 89 -11.23 34.91 -2.14
N TYR A 90 -10.54 34.25 -3.10
CA TYR A 90 -9.45 33.34 -2.83
C TYR A 90 -8.19 34.13 -2.52
N ILE A 91 -7.45 33.68 -1.52
CA ILE A 91 -6.22 34.30 -1.02
C ILE A 91 -5.16 33.20 -0.93
N PRO A 92 -4.12 33.19 -1.78
CA PRO A 92 -3.05 32.24 -1.66
C PRO A 92 -2.21 32.51 -0.40
N ASN A 93 -1.54 31.48 0.13
CA ASN A 93 -0.53 31.68 1.15
C ASN A 93 0.58 32.60 0.61
N ALA A 94 0.89 33.67 1.33
CA ALA A 94 1.87 34.67 0.89
C ALA A 94 3.30 34.12 0.75
N ASN A 95 3.60 33.01 1.44
CA ASN A 95 4.89 32.32 1.38
C ASN A 95 4.93 31.19 0.36
N CYS A 96 3.90 31.06 -0.51
CA CYS A 96 3.77 29.93 -1.44
C CYS A 96 5.03 29.69 -2.27
N ASP A 97 5.62 30.72 -2.83
CA ASP A 97 6.80 30.63 -3.71
C ASP A 97 8.10 30.41 -2.93
N SER A 98 8.08 30.52 -1.60
CA SER A 98 9.23 30.22 -0.75
C SER A 98 9.35 28.74 -0.39
N TYR A 99 8.28 27.99 -0.53
CA TYR A 99 8.28 26.55 -0.31
C TYR A 99 8.70 25.79 -1.56
N SER A 100 9.57 24.81 -1.42
CA SER A 100 10.06 23.99 -2.55
C SER A 100 8.94 23.30 -3.31
N GLU A 101 7.87 22.89 -2.60
CA GLU A 101 6.69 22.26 -3.16
C GLU A 101 5.54 23.23 -3.41
N GLY A 102 5.71 24.51 -3.07
CA GLY A 102 4.69 25.53 -3.35
C GLY A 102 4.51 25.74 -4.86
N ARG A 103 3.26 25.85 -5.29
CA ARG A 103 2.92 26.10 -6.69
C ARG A 103 1.81 27.13 -6.78
N SER A 104 2.17 28.33 -7.28
CA SER A 104 1.17 29.37 -7.55
C SER A 104 0.26 28.91 -8.72
N ILE A 105 -1.03 28.82 -8.48
CA ILE A 105 -2.03 28.41 -9.47
C ILE A 105 -2.91 29.61 -9.82
N GLY A 106 -2.69 30.16 -11.00
CA GLY A 106 -3.44 31.31 -11.51
C GLY A 106 -3.32 32.58 -10.64
N GLY A 107 -2.35 32.63 -9.73
CA GLY A 107 -2.17 33.76 -8.81
C GLY A 107 -3.22 33.85 -7.69
N ILE A 108 -4.13 32.88 -7.60
CA ILE A 108 -5.24 32.88 -6.64
C ILE A 108 -5.16 31.71 -5.63
N LEU A 109 -4.42 30.66 -5.94
CA LEU A 109 -4.24 29.51 -5.06
C LEU A 109 -2.76 29.19 -4.88
N CYS A 110 -2.41 28.72 -3.68
CA CYS A 110 -1.17 28.07 -3.37
C CYS A 110 -1.38 26.56 -3.38
N GLY A 111 -0.96 25.92 -4.44
CA GLY A 111 -0.98 24.48 -4.59
C GLY A 111 0.22 23.80 -3.97
N PHE A 112 0.21 22.48 -4.00
CA PHE A 112 1.26 21.61 -3.45
C PHE A 112 1.75 20.61 -4.48
N ALA A 113 3.05 20.65 -4.80
CA ALA A 113 3.70 19.67 -5.66
C ALA A 113 4.04 18.41 -4.85
N TYR A 114 3.21 17.40 -4.91
CA TYR A 114 3.42 16.16 -4.18
C TYR A 114 4.30 15.14 -4.93
N GLY A 115 4.43 15.30 -6.25
CA GLY A 115 5.15 14.35 -7.10
C GLY A 115 6.57 14.05 -6.64
N PRO A 116 7.41 15.05 -6.31
CA PRO A 116 8.78 14.82 -5.85
C PRO A 116 8.90 14.05 -4.54
N ARG A 117 7.80 13.90 -3.80
CA ARG A 117 7.77 13.24 -2.49
C ARG A 117 7.49 11.76 -2.54
N PHE A 118 7.09 11.23 -3.71
CA PHE A 118 6.85 9.80 -3.90
C PHE A 118 8.08 9.08 -4.43
N ASN A 119 8.05 7.76 -4.32
CA ASN A 119 8.97 6.91 -5.05
C ASN A 119 8.35 6.47 -6.38
N LEU A 120 9.16 6.43 -7.44
CA LEU A 120 8.81 5.75 -8.69
C LEU A 120 8.90 4.23 -8.52
N VAL A 121 9.85 3.79 -7.70
CA VAL A 121 10.01 2.39 -7.27
C VAL A 121 10.19 2.42 -5.76
N ASN A 122 9.34 1.71 -5.03
CA ASN A 122 9.49 1.60 -3.58
C ASN A 122 10.59 0.61 -3.20
N ALA A 123 11.21 0.82 -2.05
CA ALA A 123 12.08 -0.18 -1.45
C ALA A 123 11.25 -1.41 -1.05
N GLU A 124 11.74 -2.59 -1.41
CA GLU A 124 11.03 -3.85 -1.27
C GLU A 124 11.97 -4.96 -0.82
N LYS A 125 11.53 -5.78 0.14
CA LYS A 125 12.14 -7.06 0.44
C LYS A 125 11.15 -8.16 0.15
N ARG A 126 11.58 -9.16 -0.61
CA ARG A 126 10.75 -10.30 -0.95
C ARG A 126 11.47 -11.60 -0.67
N LEU A 127 10.82 -12.48 0.06
CA LEU A 127 11.25 -13.85 0.27
C LEU A 127 10.19 -14.79 -0.28
N GLN A 128 10.58 -15.73 -1.11
CA GLN A 128 9.70 -16.78 -1.63
C GLN A 128 10.39 -18.12 -1.43
N VAL A 129 9.63 -19.09 -0.93
CA VAL A 129 10.09 -20.47 -0.74
C VAL A 129 9.00 -21.40 -1.26
N TYR A 130 9.40 -22.38 -2.03
CA TYR A 130 8.55 -23.45 -2.54
C TYR A 130 9.21 -24.79 -2.34
N GLY A 131 8.43 -25.77 -1.95
CA GLY A 131 8.89 -27.15 -1.87
C GLY A 131 7.80 -28.10 -2.33
N ASN A 132 8.21 -29.17 -3.01
CA ASN A 132 7.34 -30.29 -3.28
C ASN A 132 8.05 -31.62 -3.03
N VAL A 133 7.23 -32.64 -2.76
CA VAL A 133 7.63 -34.03 -2.72
C VAL A 133 6.61 -34.85 -3.46
N THR A 134 7.07 -35.60 -4.47
CA THR A 134 6.28 -36.61 -5.16
C THR A 134 6.80 -38.00 -4.77
N HIS A 135 5.92 -38.92 -4.48
CA HIS A 135 6.28 -40.30 -4.16
C HIS A 135 5.33 -41.30 -4.82
N ASP A 136 5.90 -42.22 -5.57
CA ASP A 136 5.17 -43.33 -6.21
C ASP A 136 5.03 -44.50 -5.22
N LEU A 137 3.80 -44.79 -4.84
CA LEU A 137 3.48 -45.95 -4.04
C LEU A 137 3.48 -47.24 -4.89
N SER A 138 3.85 -48.36 -4.28
CA SER A 138 3.97 -49.65 -4.94
C SER A 138 2.67 -50.16 -5.59
N ASN A 139 1.54 -49.56 -5.31
CA ASN A 139 0.22 -49.87 -5.85
C ASN A 139 -0.22 -48.97 -7.03
N GLY A 140 0.71 -48.17 -7.58
CA GLY A 140 0.45 -47.25 -8.70
C GLY A 140 -0.30 -45.96 -8.32
N ILE A 141 -0.28 -45.60 -7.05
CA ILE A 141 -0.77 -44.32 -6.57
C ILE A 141 0.41 -43.40 -6.43
N GLU A 142 0.30 -42.19 -6.97
CA GLU A 142 1.23 -41.10 -6.76
C GLU A 142 0.71 -40.19 -5.62
N VAL A 143 1.60 -39.79 -4.74
CA VAL A 143 1.37 -38.81 -3.67
C VAL A 143 2.17 -37.57 -3.99
N LEU A 144 1.54 -36.40 -4.04
CA LEU A 144 2.23 -35.11 -4.17
C LEU A 144 1.90 -34.20 -2.98
N GLY A 145 2.94 -33.82 -2.25
CA GLY A 145 2.88 -32.79 -1.23
C GLY A 145 3.53 -31.50 -1.72
N GLU A 146 2.89 -30.37 -1.51
CA GLU A 146 3.41 -29.05 -1.87
C GLU A 146 3.35 -28.09 -0.69
N LEU A 147 4.35 -27.23 -0.57
CA LEU A 147 4.43 -26.14 0.39
C LEU A 147 4.91 -24.88 -0.32
N GLY A 148 4.21 -23.76 -0.12
CA GLY A 148 4.60 -22.45 -0.62
C GLY A 148 4.51 -21.41 0.49
N PHE A 149 5.52 -20.55 0.56
CA PHE A 149 5.55 -19.38 1.42
C PHE A 149 6.10 -18.19 0.65
N SER A 150 5.46 -17.02 0.83
CA SER A 150 5.93 -15.76 0.27
C SER A 150 5.71 -14.65 1.28
N LYS A 151 6.75 -13.86 1.53
CA LYS A 151 6.69 -12.63 2.31
C LYS A 151 7.18 -11.47 1.45
N ASN A 152 6.39 -10.41 1.39
CA ASN A 152 6.71 -9.19 0.67
C ASN A 152 6.54 -7.98 1.59
N GLU A 153 7.61 -7.24 1.82
CA GLU A 153 7.66 -6.04 2.65
C GLU A 153 8.03 -4.83 1.79
N VAL A 154 7.14 -3.84 1.73
CA VAL A 154 7.41 -2.52 1.16
C VAL A 154 7.62 -1.55 2.32
N THR A 155 8.87 -1.21 2.61
CA THR A 155 9.25 -0.44 3.80
C THR A 155 9.35 1.06 3.54
N ASP A 156 9.82 1.44 2.36
CA ASP A 156 9.94 2.83 1.94
C ASP A 156 8.85 3.12 0.89
N ASN A 157 7.68 3.50 1.38
CA ASN A 157 6.51 3.88 0.60
C ASN A 157 6.01 5.24 1.10
N PRO A 158 6.63 6.35 0.66
CA PRO A 158 6.23 7.68 1.09
C PRO A 158 4.83 8.02 0.58
N GLN A 159 4.03 8.64 1.46
CA GLN A 159 2.69 9.10 1.16
C GLN A 159 2.66 10.63 1.07
N SER A 160 1.58 11.17 0.52
CA SER A 160 1.30 12.60 0.66
C SER A 160 1.28 12.96 2.15
N PRO A 161 1.83 14.11 2.56
CA PRO A 161 1.95 14.48 3.97
C PRO A 161 0.64 14.44 4.74
N SER A 162 -0.45 14.80 4.10
CA SER A 162 -1.82 14.58 4.59
C SER A 162 -2.78 14.82 3.44
N TYR A 163 -3.99 14.29 3.55
CA TYR A 163 -5.09 14.73 2.71
C TYR A 163 -5.66 16.04 3.26
N PRO A 164 -6.11 16.97 2.39
CA PRO A 164 -6.78 18.18 2.85
C PRO A 164 -8.10 17.82 3.55
N ASP A 165 -8.42 18.51 4.64
CA ASP A 165 -9.78 18.44 5.20
C ASP A 165 -10.74 19.15 4.23
N LEU A 166 -11.48 18.37 3.46
CA LEU A 166 -12.44 18.88 2.46
C LEU A 166 -13.69 19.55 3.08
N THR A 167 -13.81 19.56 4.41
CA THR A 167 -14.80 20.37 5.09
C THR A 167 -14.40 21.84 5.16
N PHE A 168 -13.15 22.17 4.75
CA PHE A 168 -12.60 23.51 4.73
C PHE A 168 -12.78 24.22 6.08
N PRO A 169 -12.03 23.80 7.11
CA PRO A 169 -12.19 24.34 8.45
C PRO A 169 -12.06 25.87 8.47
N VAL A 170 -12.85 26.52 9.32
CA VAL A 170 -12.93 27.98 9.40
C VAL A 170 -11.96 28.49 10.45
N ILE A 171 -11.07 29.39 10.02
CA ILE A 171 -10.20 30.17 10.87
C ILE A 171 -10.96 31.39 11.36
N SER A 172 -11.08 31.57 12.67
CA SER A 172 -11.75 32.72 13.27
C SER A 172 -11.06 34.05 12.90
N ALA A 173 -11.83 35.15 12.85
CA ALA A 173 -11.28 36.50 12.74
C ALA A 173 -10.30 36.84 13.88
N THR A 174 -10.50 36.23 15.05
CA THR A 174 -9.68 36.45 16.26
C THR A 174 -8.58 35.42 16.45
N HIS A 175 -8.41 34.52 15.46
CA HIS A 175 -7.31 33.54 15.50
C HIS A 175 -5.95 34.27 15.55
N PRO A 176 -5.01 33.89 16.45
CA PRO A 176 -3.78 34.63 16.66
C PRO A 176 -2.89 34.79 15.42
N SER A 177 -2.96 33.79 14.51
CA SER A 177 -2.21 33.83 13.25
C SER A 177 -2.98 34.43 12.07
N ASN A 178 -4.23 34.88 12.24
CA ASN A 178 -5.02 35.44 11.14
C ASN A 178 -4.67 36.92 10.89
N PRO A 179 -3.89 37.24 9.82
CA PRO A 179 -3.45 38.61 9.55
C PRO A 179 -4.53 39.44 8.84
N ILE A 180 -5.64 38.83 8.40
CA ILE A 180 -6.67 39.48 7.57
C ILE A 180 -7.80 40.04 8.42
N GLY A 181 -8.05 39.45 9.61
CA GLY A 181 -9.03 39.97 10.58
C GLY A 181 -10.49 39.67 10.28
N VAL A 182 -10.79 38.82 9.29
CA VAL A 182 -12.12 38.27 9.02
C VAL A 182 -12.07 36.76 9.03
N PRO A 183 -13.21 36.04 9.22
CA PRO A 183 -13.21 34.60 9.15
C PRO A 183 -12.78 34.11 7.77
N LEU A 184 -11.99 33.06 7.73
CA LEU A 184 -11.43 32.46 6.49
C LEU A 184 -11.73 30.96 6.45
N ALA A 185 -12.17 30.42 5.32
CA ALA A 185 -12.11 28.99 5.10
C ALA A 185 -10.66 28.63 4.67
N TRP A 186 -10.10 27.60 5.26
CA TRP A 186 -8.77 27.12 4.87
C TRP A 186 -8.84 25.99 3.86
N LEU A 187 -8.11 26.13 2.76
CA LEU A 187 -7.94 25.16 1.70
C LEU A 187 -6.50 24.68 1.72
N GLY A 188 -6.18 23.75 2.60
CA GLY A 188 -4.80 23.37 2.83
C GLY A 188 -4.63 21.95 3.35
N ARG A 189 -3.39 21.60 3.59
CA ARG A 189 -2.93 20.32 4.11
C ARG A 189 -2.16 20.55 5.40
N PRO A 190 -2.48 19.89 6.52
CA PRO A 190 -1.83 20.12 7.80
C PRO A 190 -0.31 19.87 7.78
N PHE A 191 0.16 18.94 6.97
CA PHE A 191 1.56 18.53 6.89
C PHE A 191 2.15 18.76 5.49
N ALA A 192 1.74 19.85 4.79
CA ALA A 192 2.23 20.10 3.43
C ALA A 192 3.67 20.60 3.42
N PHE A 193 3.85 21.83 3.84
CA PHE A 193 5.13 22.53 3.75
C PHE A 193 5.96 22.33 5.01
N GLY A 194 7.29 22.19 4.84
CA GLY A 194 8.23 22.03 5.96
C GLY A 194 8.26 20.64 6.62
N TYR A 195 7.42 19.70 6.22
CA TYR A 195 7.36 18.37 6.80
C TYR A 195 7.76 17.28 5.80
N PRO A 196 8.50 16.25 6.23
CA PRO A 196 8.78 15.10 5.38
C PRO A 196 7.51 14.31 5.10
N SER A 197 7.51 13.56 3.99
CA SER A 197 6.44 12.61 3.73
C SER A 197 6.49 11.48 4.75
N PRO A 198 5.38 11.15 5.39
CA PRO A 198 5.31 9.98 6.25
C PRO A 198 5.38 8.70 5.41
N LEU A 199 5.86 7.63 6.00
CA LEU A 199 5.95 6.32 5.34
C LEU A 199 4.69 5.50 5.64
N ALA A 200 4.19 4.84 4.60
CA ALA A 200 3.06 3.91 4.66
C ALA A 200 3.55 2.49 4.30
N PRO A 201 4.27 1.79 5.18
CA PRO A 201 4.77 0.47 4.92
C PRO A 201 3.62 -0.53 4.72
N ARG A 202 3.89 -1.54 3.89
CA ARG A 202 2.95 -2.62 3.58
C ARG A 202 3.66 -3.95 3.68
N GLU A 203 2.95 -4.93 4.18
CA GLU A 203 3.42 -6.31 4.31
C GLU A 203 2.36 -7.26 3.75
N ASN A 204 2.81 -8.27 3.03
CA ASN A 204 1.93 -9.29 2.47
C ASN A 204 2.57 -10.66 2.63
N ASP A 205 1.97 -11.50 3.47
CA ASP A 205 2.41 -12.84 3.77
C ASP A 205 1.42 -13.84 3.16
N THR A 206 1.95 -14.81 2.42
CA THR A 206 1.14 -15.87 1.83
C THR A 206 1.70 -17.22 2.19
N PHE A 207 0.85 -18.11 2.63
CA PHE A 207 1.16 -19.50 2.91
C PHE A 207 0.21 -20.41 2.13
N ARG A 208 0.74 -21.52 1.57
CA ARG A 208 -0.06 -22.56 0.91
C ARG A 208 0.52 -23.91 1.21
N VAL A 209 -0.35 -24.87 1.51
CA VAL A 209 -0.02 -26.28 1.61
C VAL A 209 -1.04 -27.08 0.82
N SER A 210 -0.58 -28.09 0.11
CA SER A 210 -1.44 -29.02 -0.67
C SER A 210 -0.94 -30.43 -0.53
N LEU A 211 -1.88 -31.36 -0.46
CA LEU A 211 -1.64 -32.79 -0.57
C LEU A 211 -2.57 -33.36 -1.61
N SER A 212 -2.03 -34.02 -2.63
CA SER A 212 -2.82 -34.69 -3.65
C SER A 212 -2.44 -36.16 -3.78
N LEU A 213 -3.42 -36.93 -4.20
CA LEU A 213 -3.30 -38.35 -4.53
C LEU A 213 -3.86 -38.54 -5.92
N SER A 214 -3.15 -39.26 -6.75
CA SER A 214 -3.61 -39.66 -8.10
C SER A 214 -3.30 -41.11 -8.38
N GLY A 215 -4.06 -41.69 -9.29
CA GLY A 215 -3.84 -43.09 -9.65
C GLY A 215 -4.78 -43.56 -10.76
N THR A 216 -4.64 -44.85 -11.08
CA THR A 216 -5.48 -45.50 -12.10
C THR A 216 -6.26 -46.65 -11.47
N LEU A 217 -7.56 -46.71 -11.77
CA LEU A 217 -8.46 -47.83 -11.42
C LEU A 217 -8.87 -48.56 -12.69
N TYR A 218 -8.93 -49.89 -12.63
CA TYR A 218 -9.44 -50.74 -13.71
C TYR A 218 -8.83 -50.43 -15.09
N SER A 219 -7.52 -50.13 -15.15
CA SER A 219 -6.73 -49.92 -16.37
C SER A 219 -7.10 -48.68 -17.24
N SER A 220 -8.33 -48.19 -17.22
CA SER A 220 -8.76 -47.01 -18.03
C SER A 220 -9.28 -45.83 -17.24
N TRP A 221 -9.57 -46.01 -15.94
CA TRP A 221 -10.10 -44.93 -15.09
C TRP A 221 -8.97 -44.25 -14.32
N ARG A 222 -8.76 -42.97 -14.59
CA ARG A 222 -7.85 -42.11 -13.82
C ARG A 222 -8.63 -41.39 -12.76
N TRP A 223 -8.04 -41.21 -11.58
CA TRP A 223 -8.62 -40.44 -10.51
C TRP A 223 -7.54 -39.53 -9.90
N ASP A 224 -7.97 -38.40 -9.40
CA ASP A 224 -7.18 -37.40 -8.80
C ASP A 224 -7.98 -36.75 -7.64
N THR A 225 -7.36 -36.53 -6.50
CA THR A 225 -7.99 -35.86 -5.37
C THR A 225 -6.95 -35.01 -4.64
N ALA A 226 -7.36 -33.85 -4.16
CA ALA A 226 -6.50 -32.95 -3.44
C ALA A 226 -7.19 -32.30 -2.24
N VAL A 227 -6.39 -31.97 -1.24
CA VAL A 227 -6.73 -31.02 -0.19
C VAL A 227 -5.71 -29.91 -0.19
N THR A 228 -6.19 -28.68 -0.32
CA THR A 228 -5.36 -27.47 -0.33
C THR A 228 -5.85 -26.50 0.74
N HIS A 229 -4.91 -25.95 1.48
CA HIS A 229 -5.15 -24.81 2.36
C HIS A 229 -4.19 -23.67 2.01
N SER A 230 -4.73 -22.47 1.92
CA SER A 230 -3.93 -21.25 1.75
C SER A 230 -4.44 -20.13 2.63
N SER A 231 -3.53 -19.32 3.13
CA SER A 231 -3.82 -18.11 3.90
C SER A 231 -2.97 -16.97 3.35
N ASN A 232 -3.58 -15.79 3.27
CA ASN A 232 -2.90 -14.55 2.94
C ASN A 232 -3.22 -13.51 3.98
N GLU A 233 -2.20 -12.89 4.54
CA GLU A 233 -2.31 -11.75 5.43
C GLU A 233 -1.68 -10.52 4.77
N TYR A 234 -2.46 -9.46 4.66
CA TYR A 234 -2.02 -8.16 4.18
C TYR A 234 -2.16 -7.15 5.32
N ARG A 235 -1.07 -6.47 5.65
CA ARG A 235 -1.02 -5.38 6.61
C ARG A 235 -0.60 -4.09 5.93
N ALA A 236 -1.27 -2.99 6.24
CA ALA A 236 -0.92 -1.66 5.75
C ALA A 236 -1.00 -0.65 6.88
N ILE A 237 0.05 0.15 7.02
CA ILE A 237 0.07 1.33 7.87
C ILE A 237 -0.20 2.53 6.96
N GLN A 238 -1.21 3.33 7.32
CA GLN A 238 -1.58 4.54 6.58
C GLN A 238 -1.52 5.74 7.52
N PRO A 239 -0.52 6.63 7.35
CA PRO A 239 -0.48 7.87 8.11
C PRO A 239 -1.54 8.84 7.61
N ASP A 240 -2.21 9.52 8.53
CA ASP A 240 -3.21 10.55 8.23
C ASP A 240 -3.33 11.55 9.39
N THR A 241 -4.17 12.57 9.18
CA THR A 241 -4.49 13.61 10.15
C THR A 241 -5.83 13.33 10.81
N ILE A 242 -5.91 13.44 12.13
CA ILE A 242 -7.18 13.35 12.86
C ILE A 242 -7.94 14.66 12.70
N ALA A 243 -8.99 14.66 11.88
CA ALA A 243 -9.74 15.85 11.50
C ALA A 243 -10.41 16.58 12.70
N SER A 244 -10.88 15.84 13.72
CA SER A 244 -11.42 16.45 14.93
C SER A 244 -10.36 17.25 15.69
N ARG A 245 -9.17 16.66 15.88
CA ARG A 245 -8.05 17.33 16.56
C ARG A 245 -7.55 18.57 15.81
N LEU A 246 -7.55 18.52 14.47
CA LEU A 246 -7.22 19.69 13.65
C LEU A 246 -8.24 20.83 13.86
N ARG A 247 -9.53 20.51 13.91
CA ARG A 247 -10.58 21.49 14.18
C ARG A 247 -10.47 22.09 15.58
N ASP A 248 -10.15 21.28 16.59
CA ASP A 248 -9.87 21.75 17.95
C ASP A 248 -8.66 22.71 17.97
N ALA A 249 -7.60 22.37 17.21
CA ALA A 249 -6.42 23.21 17.08
C ALA A 249 -6.68 24.57 16.39
N PHE A 250 -7.66 24.67 15.49
CA PHE A 250 -8.10 25.96 14.95
C PHE A 250 -8.84 26.84 15.97
N THR A 251 -9.27 26.28 17.07
CA THR A 251 -9.94 27.02 18.17
C THR A 251 -9.05 27.21 19.40
N GLY A 252 -7.77 26.82 19.32
CA GLY A 252 -6.81 26.92 20.42
C GLY A 252 -6.94 25.80 21.45
N GLN A 253 -7.53 24.69 21.07
CA GLN A 253 -7.66 23.49 21.91
C GLN A 253 -6.82 22.32 21.37
N GLY A 254 -5.80 22.62 20.56
CA GLY A 254 -4.86 21.66 20.02
C GLY A 254 -3.73 21.31 20.98
N GLY A 255 -2.92 20.34 20.55
CA GLY A 255 -1.78 19.87 21.32
C GLY A 255 -2.15 18.94 22.47
N PRO A 256 -1.15 18.31 23.10
CA PRO A 256 -1.38 17.29 24.13
C PRO A 256 -2.03 17.81 25.42
N ILE A 257 -1.94 19.11 25.70
CA ILE A 257 -2.55 19.77 26.87
C ILE A 257 -3.76 20.65 26.51
N GLY A 258 -4.11 20.76 25.21
CA GLY A 258 -5.32 21.45 24.76
C GLY A 258 -5.23 22.97 24.79
N ASP A 259 -4.07 23.57 24.52
CA ASP A 259 -3.82 25.03 24.58
C ASP A 259 -3.08 25.60 23.35
N GLU A 260 -2.92 24.78 22.28
CA GLU A 260 -2.20 25.21 21.09
C GLU A 260 -3.16 25.54 19.93
N TYR A 261 -2.82 26.62 19.22
CA TYR A 261 -3.42 26.96 17.93
C TYR A 261 -2.60 26.36 16.78
N TYR A 262 -3.26 25.80 15.77
CA TYR A 262 -2.62 25.46 14.50
C TYR A 262 -2.45 26.70 13.63
N ASP A 263 -1.22 27.03 13.23
CA ASP A 263 -0.93 28.13 12.30
C ASP A 263 -0.93 27.66 10.84
N PRO A 264 -1.96 27.96 10.04
CA PRO A 264 -2.02 27.57 8.64
C PRO A 264 -1.31 28.55 7.70
N PHE A 265 -0.88 29.71 8.20
CA PHE A 265 -0.20 30.76 7.44
C PHE A 265 1.29 30.53 7.39
N ILE A 266 1.87 30.07 8.50
CA ILE A 266 3.29 29.76 8.65
C ILE A 266 3.41 28.38 9.34
N PRO A 267 3.40 27.28 8.56
CA PRO A 267 3.42 25.92 9.12
C PRO A 267 4.59 25.66 10.08
N GLU A 268 5.73 26.33 9.89
CA GLU A 268 6.93 26.20 10.72
C GLU A 268 6.76 26.73 12.16
N ASN A 269 5.70 27.52 12.41
CA ASN A 269 5.38 28.00 13.76
C ASN A 269 4.71 26.93 14.62
N ASN A 270 4.18 25.86 14.02
CA ASN A 270 3.54 24.78 14.75
C ASN A 270 4.57 23.93 15.49
N SER A 271 4.29 23.60 16.73
CA SER A 271 5.17 22.74 17.53
C SER A 271 5.18 21.30 17.03
N GLN A 272 6.29 20.59 17.27
CA GLN A 272 6.34 19.16 17.00
C GLN A 272 5.28 18.39 17.84
N ALA A 273 5.02 18.84 19.06
CA ALA A 273 4.00 18.25 19.93
C ALA A 273 2.58 18.39 19.33
N LEU A 274 2.29 19.52 18.69
CA LEU A 274 1.03 19.72 17.98
C LEU A 274 0.93 18.76 16.76
N TYR A 275 2.01 18.61 15.99
CA TYR A 275 2.02 17.66 14.86
C TYR A 275 1.85 16.22 15.31
N ASP A 276 2.53 15.79 16.36
CA ASP A 276 2.38 14.46 16.94
C ASP A 276 0.95 14.21 17.45
N TYR A 277 0.31 15.25 17.98
CA TYR A 277 -1.09 15.21 18.40
C TYR A 277 -2.05 15.11 17.23
N LEU A 278 -1.78 15.79 16.11
CA LEU A 278 -2.63 15.79 14.92
C LEU A 278 -2.47 14.54 14.09
N SER A 279 -1.28 13.93 14.08
CA SER A 279 -0.96 12.77 13.24
C SER A 279 -1.39 11.47 13.86
N TYR A 280 -1.73 10.51 13.02
CA TYR A 280 -2.03 9.15 13.42
C TYR A 280 -1.65 8.16 12.31
N ASN A 281 -1.16 7.00 12.71
CA ASN A 281 -0.89 5.90 11.81
C ASN A 281 -1.97 4.84 11.99
N THR A 282 -2.91 4.75 11.04
CA THR A 282 -3.88 3.65 11.05
C THR A 282 -3.19 2.35 10.68
N ASP A 283 -3.48 1.27 11.40
CA ASP A 283 -3.01 -0.08 11.11
C ASP A 283 -4.19 -0.94 10.67
N SER A 284 -4.16 -1.41 9.45
CA SER A 284 -5.20 -2.28 8.91
C SER A 284 -4.63 -3.63 8.53
N ARG A 285 -5.31 -4.69 8.93
CA ARG A 285 -4.96 -6.07 8.60
C ARG A 285 -6.14 -6.75 7.90
N ARG A 286 -5.85 -7.45 6.82
CA ARG A 286 -6.82 -8.25 6.07
C ARG A 286 -6.29 -9.66 5.95
N THR A 287 -7.07 -10.63 6.40
CA THR A 287 -6.73 -12.05 6.28
C THR A 287 -7.74 -12.73 5.38
N THR A 288 -7.25 -13.50 4.43
CA THR A 288 -8.07 -14.36 3.57
C THR A 288 -7.59 -15.79 3.69
N ASP A 289 -8.51 -16.70 3.95
CA ASP A 289 -8.26 -18.14 4.06
C ASP A 289 -9.07 -18.89 3.03
N LEU A 290 -8.46 -19.90 2.43
CA LEU A 290 -9.11 -20.79 1.48
C LEU A 290 -8.75 -22.23 1.82
N THR A 291 -9.77 -23.08 2.00
CA THR A 291 -9.59 -24.52 2.08
C THR A 291 -10.44 -25.17 1.00
N VAL A 292 -9.81 -26.02 0.19
CA VAL A 292 -10.46 -26.75 -0.90
C VAL A 292 -10.19 -28.23 -0.74
N ILE A 293 -11.22 -29.03 -0.90
CA ILE A 293 -11.13 -30.49 -1.08
C ILE A 293 -11.80 -30.79 -2.40
N ASP A 294 -11.09 -31.38 -3.32
CA ASP A 294 -11.62 -31.74 -4.62
C ASP A 294 -11.23 -33.15 -5.05
N GLY A 295 -11.96 -33.66 -5.99
CA GLY A 295 -11.66 -34.92 -6.62
C GLY A 295 -12.32 -35.02 -7.97
N VAL A 296 -11.62 -35.65 -8.92
CA VAL A 296 -12.09 -35.93 -10.26
C VAL A 296 -11.74 -37.37 -10.62
N MET A 297 -12.61 -38.00 -11.35
CA MET A 297 -12.39 -39.31 -11.94
C MET A 297 -12.85 -39.29 -13.39
N SER A 298 -12.06 -39.85 -14.31
CA SER A 298 -12.37 -39.91 -15.71
C SER A 298 -11.94 -41.27 -16.31
N GLY A 299 -12.66 -41.72 -17.31
CA GLY A 299 -12.35 -42.97 -17.98
C GLY A 299 -13.37 -43.37 -19.03
N ASP A 300 -13.09 -44.53 -19.67
CA ASP A 300 -13.93 -45.09 -20.70
C ASP A 300 -15.24 -45.56 -20.12
N LEU A 301 -16.35 -45.18 -20.75
CA LEU A 301 -17.71 -45.60 -20.35
C LEU A 301 -18.28 -46.71 -21.25
N ILE A 302 -18.28 -46.50 -22.56
CA ILE A 302 -18.90 -47.41 -23.54
C ILE A 302 -18.10 -47.35 -24.85
N ALA A 303 -17.88 -48.54 -25.45
CA ALA A 303 -17.39 -48.66 -26.82
C ALA A 303 -18.53 -48.46 -27.81
N LEU A 304 -18.36 -47.60 -28.78
CA LEU A 304 -19.30 -47.40 -29.88
C LEU A 304 -19.12 -48.50 -30.96
N SER A 305 -20.14 -48.72 -31.79
CA SER A 305 -20.06 -49.62 -32.92
C SER A 305 -19.02 -49.24 -33.97
N SER A 306 -18.56 -47.98 -33.96
CA SER A 306 -17.43 -47.48 -34.76
C SER A 306 -16.06 -47.91 -34.24
N GLY A 307 -15.99 -48.48 -33.02
CA GLY A 307 -14.72 -48.79 -32.34
C GLY A 307 -14.17 -47.65 -31.48
N GLU A 308 -14.81 -46.50 -31.47
CA GLU A 308 -14.46 -45.35 -30.62
C GLU A 308 -15.02 -45.53 -29.20
N MET A 309 -14.29 -45.01 -28.20
CA MET A 309 -14.71 -45.02 -26.80
C MET A 309 -15.40 -43.70 -26.44
N VAL A 310 -16.49 -43.79 -25.72
CA VAL A 310 -17.11 -42.67 -25.05
C VAL A 310 -16.44 -42.53 -23.68
N GLU A 311 -15.79 -41.40 -23.44
CA GLU A 311 -15.17 -41.08 -22.15
C GLU A 311 -16.13 -40.24 -21.31
N ILE A 312 -16.03 -40.39 -19.99
CA ILE A 312 -16.77 -39.59 -19.02
C ILE A 312 -15.81 -39.08 -17.96
N ALA A 313 -16.04 -37.84 -17.48
CA ALA A 313 -15.40 -37.28 -16.33
C ALA A 313 -16.43 -36.82 -15.30
N ILE A 314 -16.20 -37.16 -14.04
CA ILE A 314 -17.06 -36.78 -12.90
C ILE A 314 -16.14 -36.17 -11.84
N GLY A 315 -16.51 -34.98 -11.32
CA GLY A 315 -15.76 -34.28 -10.28
C GLY A 315 -16.67 -33.68 -9.24
N ALA A 316 -16.11 -33.48 -8.04
CA ALA A 316 -16.76 -32.79 -6.95
C ALA A 316 -15.73 -31.91 -6.22
N GLN A 317 -16.19 -30.78 -5.70
CA GLN A 317 -15.37 -29.86 -4.92
C GLN A 317 -16.17 -29.35 -3.71
N ILE A 318 -15.48 -29.29 -2.57
CA ILE A 318 -15.96 -28.59 -1.38
C ILE A 318 -14.98 -27.46 -1.11
N ARG A 319 -15.50 -26.26 -0.91
CA ARG A 319 -14.69 -25.05 -0.73
C ARG A 319 -15.19 -24.26 0.46
N ARG A 320 -14.25 -23.82 1.30
CA ARG A 320 -14.50 -22.89 2.39
C ARG A 320 -13.58 -21.69 2.24
N GLU A 321 -14.17 -20.51 2.23
CA GLU A 321 -13.47 -19.24 2.20
C GLU A 321 -13.69 -18.48 3.50
N GLY A 322 -12.64 -17.84 3.99
CA GLY A 322 -12.66 -16.90 5.10
C GLY A 322 -12.14 -15.55 4.66
N TYR A 323 -12.77 -14.49 5.14
CA TYR A 323 -12.27 -13.13 4.99
C TYR A 323 -12.44 -12.41 6.33
N LYS A 324 -11.37 -11.80 6.83
CA LYS A 324 -11.36 -11.01 8.05
C LYS A 324 -10.66 -9.69 7.77
N THR A 325 -11.27 -8.61 8.21
CA THR A 325 -10.64 -7.28 8.25
C THR A 325 -10.56 -6.84 9.70
N GLU A 326 -9.39 -6.41 10.11
CA GLU A 326 -9.15 -5.76 11.39
C GLU A 326 -8.69 -4.34 11.05
N THR A 327 -9.43 -3.36 11.52
CA THR A 327 -9.14 -1.94 11.35
C THR A 327 -8.93 -1.33 12.71
N ASP A 328 -8.23 -0.23 12.74
CA ASP A 328 -8.03 0.56 13.93
C ASP A 328 -9.35 1.16 14.44
N ASP A 329 -9.50 1.33 15.75
CA ASP A 329 -10.69 1.87 16.42
C ASP A 329 -11.13 3.24 15.87
N LEU A 330 -10.23 4.03 15.29
CA LEU A 330 -10.55 5.31 14.66
C LEU A 330 -11.37 5.20 13.36
N TYR A 331 -11.48 4.00 12.77
CA TYR A 331 -12.33 3.74 11.61
C TYR A 331 -13.75 3.26 11.97
N GLU A 332 -14.00 2.96 13.24
CA GLU A 332 -15.29 2.42 13.70
C GLU A 332 -16.28 3.50 14.15
N ILE A 333 -15.98 4.81 13.94
CA ILE A 333 -16.82 5.94 14.36
C ILE A 333 -17.61 6.49 13.17
#